data_1fa8f1eb692b473fd7ea403fc972e3c1
#
_entry.id   1fa8f1eb692b473fd7ea403fc972e3c1
#
_cell.length_a   1.000
_cell.length_b   1.000
_cell.length_c   1.000
_cell.angle_alpha   90.00
_cell.angle_beta   90.00
_cell.angle_gamma   90.00
#
_symmetry.space_group_name_H-M   'P 1'
#
loop_
_entity.id
_entity.type
_entity.pdbx_description
1 polymer ?
#
loop_
_entity_poly.entity_id
_entity_poly.type
_entity_poly.pdbx_seq_one_letter_code
_entity_poly.pdbx_strand_id
1 'polypeptide(L)'
;MISALLWVQKGIVSETPKKYELDDNEYERITEYNLDQYDDGDVDESGQPMSIFGNIKGLTYYTSNEEDPYITISDEDDESDDLKILATDNVIVAAKTEDEISQLEIYVYEEAEDNLYVHHDIMLSSFPLCLELLDFQLNREEGTNDGNEKGNYVAVGTFNPEIEIWDLDIIDSIEIQNTIPMQSCHYHGINITASSSADSTVKLWDLQSLKCVNSFKHHKDKVQQVEWNFMEPNTLLTASFDKTVAAFDSRTPDNVAYWNIGTDPECIRWDPSTPQYFYVSTETGLVLNFDMRNSGQVAPIFTLHAHDSAVSSLEISPSIQGCLVTGSTDKMVKVWDIKNSKPSMVVSRNLEAGKIFSTKFCPDSPFQLAIAGSKGKVFIWDLSCNAGIRNSFKGRTSFPIKNDGINIDVKKKDEAIYISEID
;
A
#
# COMPACT_ATOMS: atom_id res chain seq x y z
N MET A 1 4.28 12.86 4.20
CA MET A 1 3.97 12.48 2.81
C MET A 1 3.72 11.00 2.72
N ILE A 2 2.91 10.51 1.77
CA ILE A 2 2.70 9.07 1.56
C ILE A 2 3.41 8.67 0.28
N SER A 3 4.34 7.70 0.37
CA SER A 3 5.15 7.21 -0.76
C SER A 3 4.49 6.04 -1.48
N ALA A 4 3.80 5.16 -0.77
CA ALA A 4 3.16 3.97 -1.31
C ALA A 4 1.82 3.69 -0.63
N LEU A 5 0.90 3.07 -1.37
CA LEU A 5 -0.39 2.56 -0.90
C LEU A 5 -0.55 1.09 -1.28
N LEU A 6 -1.28 0.37 -0.45
CA LEU A 6 -1.64 -1.01 -0.67
C LEU A 6 -3.08 -1.24 -0.17
N TRP A 7 -3.91 -1.94 -0.96
CA TRP A 7 -5.19 -2.46 -0.50
C TRP A 7 -5.02 -3.89 0.02
N VAL A 8 -5.67 -4.19 1.13
CA VAL A 8 -5.85 -5.55 1.63
C VAL A 8 -7.26 -6.01 1.27
N GLN A 9 -7.39 -7.22 0.72
CA GLN A 9 -8.70 -7.77 0.35
C GLN A 9 -9.58 -7.99 1.58
N LYS A 10 -10.89 -7.81 1.40
CA LYS A 10 -11.89 -8.04 2.45
C LYS A 10 -11.78 -9.46 3.04
N GLY A 11 -11.83 -9.54 4.37
CA GLY A 11 -11.81 -10.81 5.09
C GLY A 11 -10.43 -11.51 5.18
N ILE A 12 -9.33 -10.83 4.80
CA ILE A 12 -7.96 -11.32 5.04
C ILE A 12 -7.47 -10.91 6.42
N VAL A 13 -7.72 -9.65 6.81
CA VAL A 13 -7.33 -9.09 8.11
C VAL A 13 -8.13 -9.76 9.23
N SER A 14 -7.49 -9.97 10.37
CA SER A 14 -8.16 -10.45 11.59
C SER A 14 -9.27 -9.48 12.03
N GLU A 15 -10.44 -10.01 12.42
CA GLU A 15 -11.52 -9.18 12.98
C GLU A 15 -11.11 -8.49 14.28
N THR A 16 -10.23 -9.12 15.05
CA THR A 16 -9.70 -8.62 16.32
C THR A 16 -8.20 -8.74 16.31
N PRO A 17 -7.48 -7.71 15.81
CA PRO A 17 -6.03 -7.69 15.87
C PRO A 17 -5.52 -7.78 17.31
N LYS A 18 -4.40 -8.46 17.51
CA LYS A 18 -3.82 -8.68 18.84
C LYS A 18 -2.91 -7.52 19.20
N LYS A 19 -2.94 -7.07 20.45
CA LYS A 19 -1.91 -6.15 20.96
C LYS A 19 -0.60 -6.93 21.11
N TYR A 20 0.52 -6.28 20.78
CA TYR A 20 1.85 -6.82 20.99
C TYR A 20 2.13 -6.98 22.48
N GLU A 21 2.56 -8.16 22.89
CA GLU A 21 2.98 -8.43 24.26
C GLU A 21 4.51 -8.54 24.28
N LEU A 22 5.16 -7.67 25.08
CA LEU A 22 6.60 -7.70 25.27
C LEU A 22 7.04 -9.03 25.90
N ASP A 23 8.08 -9.65 25.37
CA ASP A 23 8.71 -10.79 26.00
C ASP A 23 9.57 -10.37 27.21
N ASP A 24 9.91 -11.33 28.10
CA ASP A 24 10.69 -11.04 29.30
C ASP A 24 12.08 -10.44 28.99
N ASN A 25 12.69 -10.78 27.83
CA ASN A 25 13.99 -10.26 27.44
C ASN A 25 13.89 -8.83 26.89
N GLU A 26 12.79 -8.49 26.23
CA GLU A 26 12.51 -7.15 25.75
C GLU A 26 12.22 -6.22 26.91
N TYR A 27 11.45 -6.69 27.89
CA TYR A 27 11.19 -5.96 29.13
C TYR A 27 12.48 -5.65 29.89
N GLU A 28 13.42 -6.62 29.97
CA GLU A 28 14.75 -6.43 30.59
C GLU A 28 15.56 -5.35 29.81
N ARG A 29 15.49 -5.31 28.48
CA ARG A 29 16.18 -4.29 27.67
C ARG A 29 15.61 -2.89 27.88
N ILE A 30 14.29 -2.76 27.95
CA ILE A 30 13.61 -1.47 28.18
C ILE A 30 13.98 -0.94 29.58
N THR A 31 13.98 -1.79 30.60
CA THR A 31 14.39 -1.42 31.96
C THR A 31 15.87 -1.06 32.05
N GLU A 32 16.76 -1.68 31.25
CA GLU A 32 18.18 -1.32 31.19
C GLU A 32 18.41 0.11 30.68
N TYR A 33 17.53 0.65 29.82
CA TYR A 33 17.58 2.02 29.35
C TYR A 33 16.95 3.05 30.31
N ASN A 34 16.51 2.64 31.52
CA ASN A 34 15.89 3.50 32.55
C ASN A 34 14.68 4.32 32.00
N LEU A 35 13.93 3.80 31.06
CA LEU A 35 12.71 4.45 30.55
C LEU A 35 11.60 4.47 31.60
N ASP A 36 11.66 3.58 32.62
CA ASP A 36 10.75 3.56 33.76
C ASP A 36 10.78 4.86 34.61
N GLN A 37 11.81 5.70 34.43
CA GLN A 37 11.90 6.98 35.15
C GLN A 37 11.04 8.10 34.55
N TYR A 38 10.40 7.87 33.41
CA TYR A 38 9.52 8.88 32.79
C TYR A 38 8.05 8.73 33.20
N ASP A 39 7.69 7.65 33.90
CA ASP A 39 6.32 7.42 34.40
C ASP A 39 6.13 7.84 35.88
N ASP A 40 7.12 8.52 36.45
CA ASP A 40 6.95 9.15 37.75
C ASP A 40 6.10 10.43 37.58
N GLY A 41 4.78 10.25 37.65
CA GLY A 41 3.87 11.34 37.93
C GLY A 41 4.45 12.18 39.08
N ASP A 42 4.52 13.49 38.87
CA ASP A 42 5.00 14.45 39.85
C ASP A 42 4.48 14.12 41.26
N VAL A 43 5.36 13.65 42.14
CA VAL A 43 5.06 13.41 43.55
C VAL A 43 5.37 14.67 44.34
N ASP A 44 4.53 15.03 45.28
CA ASP A 44 4.76 16.14 46.19
C ASP A 44 5.92 15.86 47.16
N GLU A 45 6.35 16.86 47.92
CA GLU A 45 7.43 16.74 48.94
C GLU A 45 7.13 15.71 50.03
N SER A 46 5.92 15.10 50.03
CA SER A 46 5.51 14.09 50.99
C SER A 46 5.44 12.67 50.35
N GLY A 47 5.82 12.53 49.06
CA GLY A 47 5.83 11.25 48.34
C GLY A 47 4.45 10.75 47.93
N GLN A 48 3.45 11.62 47.80
CA GLN A 48 2.14 11.28 47.25
C GLN A 48 1.99 11.78 45.81
N PRO A 49 1.28 11.03 44.92
CA PRO A 49 1.03 11.44 43.55
C PRO A 49 0.35 12.83 43.50
N MET A 50 0.95 13.77 42.77
CA MET A 50 0.38 15.10 42.56
C MET A 50 -0.87 14.97 41.70
N SER A 51 -2.05 15.01 42.32
CA SER A 51 -3.30 15.14 41.58
C SER A 51 -3.42 16.55 41.03
N ILE A 52 -3.27 16.71 39.73
CA ILE A 52 -3.41 18.00 39.00
C ILE A 52 -4.79 18.64 39.27
N PHE A 53 -5.79 17.85 39.70
CA PHE A 53 -7.17 18.30 39.95
C PHE A 53 -7.60 18.22 41.43
N GLY A 54 -6.71 17.86 42.35
CA GLY A 54 -7.01 17.52 43.74
C GLY A 54 -7.62 18.62 44.62
N ASN A 55 -7.82 19.82 44.11
CA ASN A 55 -8.29 20.97 44.92
C ASN A 55 -9.46 21.77 44.33
N ILE A 56 -10.15 21.26 43.31
CA ILE A 56 -11.33 21.91 42.76
C ILE A 56 -12.58 21.44 43.53
N LYS A 57 -13.15 22.31 44.35
CA LYS A 57 -14.37 22.02 45.08
C LYS A 57 -15.51 21.68 44.11
N GLY A 58 -16.00 20.45 44.19
CA GLY A 58 -17.16 19.99 43.42
C GLY A 58 -16.83 18.98 42.31
N LEU A 59 -15.55 18.64 42.11
CA LEU A 59 -15.15 17.51 41.27
C LEU A 59 -14.86 16.29 42.16
N THR A 60 -15.51 15.17 41.86
CA THR A 60 -15.18 13.86 42.40
C THR A 60 -14.26 13.19 41.40
N TYR A 61 -13.06 12.82 41.81
CA TYR A 61 -12.12 12.08 41.00
C TYR A 61 -12.07 10.64 41.51
N TYR A 62 -12.17 9.70 40.58
CA TYR A 62 -11.99 8.27 40.84
C TYR A 62 -10.67 7.83 40.25
N THR A 63 -9.94 6.97 40.94
CA THR A 63 -8.60 6.50 40.51
C THR A 63 -8.64 5.42 39.45
N SER A 64 -9.79 4.79 39.27
CA SER A 64 -10.06 3.84 38.19
C SER A 64 -11.52 3.91 37.76
N ASN A 65 -11.83 3.47 36.56
CA ASN A 65 -13.19 3.42 36.03
C ASN A 65 -14.08 2.46 36.82
N GLU A 66 -13.53 1.44 37.47
CA GLU A 66 -14.27 0.52 38.34
C GLU A 66 -14.81 1.20 39.61
N GLU A 67 -14.17 2.28 40.05
CA GLU A 67 -14.58 3.05 41.22
C GLU A 67 -15.64 4.13 40.91
N ASP A 68 -15.82 4.47 39.61
CA ASP A 68 -16.77 5.48 39.18
C ASP A 68 -18.18 4.88 39.03
N PRO A 69 -19.13 5.26 39.91
CA PRO A 69 -20.49 4.73 39.87
C PRO A 69 -21.31 5.18 38.65
N TYR A 70 -20.76 6.05 37.81
CA TYR A 70 -21.42 6.55 36.59
C TYR A 70 -20.88 5.84 35.33
N ILE A 71 -19.77 5.10 35.43
CA ILE A 71 -19.26 4.29 34.35
C ILE A 71 -19.76 2.84 34.57
N THR A 72 -20.52 2.34 33.61
CA THR A 72 -21.12 0.99 33.66
C THR A 72 -20.46 0.01 32.66
N ILE A 73 -19.46 0.46 31.93
CA ILE A 73 -18.77 -0.32 30.90
C ILE A 73 -17.37 -0.63 31.43
N SER A 74 -16.93 -1.88 31.30
CA SER A 74 -15.55 -2.25 31.61
C SER A 74 -14.62 -1.75 30.50
N ASP A 75 -13.48 -1.13 30.87
CA ASP A 75 -12.51 -0.58 29.91
C ASP A 75 -12.06 -1.62 28.86
N GLU A 76 -11.97 -2.88 29.25
CA GLU A 76 -11.57 -3.98 28.35
C GLU A 76 -12.59 -4.29 27.25
N ASP A 77 -13.91 -4.13 27.53
CA ASP A 77 -14.96 -4.41 26.54
C ASP A 77 -15.07 -3.28 25.51
N ASP A 78 -14.88 -2.01 25.91
CA ASP A 78 -14.95 -0.82 25.04
C ASP A 78 -13.72 -0.79 24.10
N GLU A 79 -12.50 -1.00 24.61
CA GLU A 79 -11.29 -1.01 23.78
C GLU A 79 -11.31 -2.15 22.75
N SER A 80 -11.91 -3.28 23.08
CA SER A 80 -11.99 -4.44 22.19
C SER A 80 -12.97 -4.21 21.03
N ASP A 81 -14.05 -3.45 21.25
CA ASP A 81 -15.02 -3.14 20.21
C ASP A 81 -14.50 -2.05 19.25
N ASP A 82 -13.71 -1.08 19.73
CA ASP A 82 -13.10 -0.02 18.94
C ASP A 82 -11.98 -0.56 18.00
N LEU A 83 -11.35 -1.67 18.37
CA LEU A 83 -10.29 -2.33 17.57
C LEU A 83 -10.82 -3.36 16.58
N LYS A 84 -12.13 -3.47 16.41
CA LYS A 84 -12.74 -4.50 15.56
C LYS A 84 -12.86 -4.07 14.12
N ILE A 85 -12.26 -4.86 13.23
CA ILE A 85 -12.35 -4.68 11.78
C ILE A 85 -13.39 -5.68 11.24
N LEU A 86 -14.45 -5.17 10.62
CA LEU A 86 -15.48 -6.05 10.06
C LEU A 86 -15.02 -6.68 8.73
N ALA A 87 -15.44 -7.90 8.47
CA ALA A 87 -15.15 -8.60 7.21
C ALA A 87 -15.74 -7.89 5.97
N THR A 88 -16.64 -6.92 6.16
CA THR A 88 -17.21 -6.07 5.12
C THR A 88 -16.35 -4.86 4.76
N ASP A 89 -15.38 -4.51 5.61
CA ASP A 89 -14.60 -3.31 5.48
C ASP A 89 -13.38 -3.53 4.59
N ASN A 90 -12.95 -2.48 3.96
CA ASN A 90 -11.72 -2.49 3.18
C ASN A 90 -10.58 -1.93 4.02
N VAL A 91 -9.41 -2.55 3.96
CA VAL A 91 -8.23 -2.07 4.66
C VAL A 91 -7.22 -1.51 3.66
N ILE A 92 -6.62 -0.38 4.00
CA ILE A 92 -5.56 0.27 3.22
C ILE A 92 -4.35 0.46 4.11
N VAL A 93 -3.20 0.04 3.61
CA VAL A 93 -1.91 0.31 4.25
C VAL A 93 -1.25 1.47 3.50
N ALA A 94 -0.86 2.50 4.23
CA ALA A 94 -0.19 3.67 3.70
C ALA A 94 1.20 3.85 4.33
N ALA A 95 2.23 3.91 3.49
CA ALA A 95 3.58 4.22 3.93
C ALA A 95 3.74 5.73 4.06
N LYS A 96 3.64 6.25 5.28
CA LYS A 96 3.67 7.69 5.58
C LYS A 96 4.99 8.11 6.22
N THR A 97 5.44 9.30 5.86
CA THR A 97 6.56 9.98 6.53
C THR A 97 6.17 11.42 6.81
N GLU A 98 6.34 11.83 8.05
CA GLU A 98 6.07 13.17 8.54
C GLU A 98 7.18 13.58 9.53
N ASP A 99 7.76 14.77 9.32
CA ASP A 99 8.82 15.34 10.18
C ASP A 99 9.94 14.36 10.57
N GLU A 100 10.45 13.58 9.59
CA GLU A 100 11.50 12.55 9.73
C GLU A 100 11.05 11.23 10.38
N ILE A 101 9.81 11.15 10.86
CA ILE A 101 9.22 9.92 11.36
C ILE A 101 8.56 9.17 10.22
N SER A 102 8.85 7.89 10.09
CA SER A 102 8.27 7.00 9.09
C SER A 102 7.40 5.95 9.75
N GLN A 103 6.22 5.73 9.21
CA GLN A 103 5.25 4.78 9.76
C GLN A 103 4.38 4.16 8.67
N LEU A 104 3.83 3.00 8.97
CA LEU A 104 2.70 2.44 8.24
C LEU A 104 1.43 2.88 8.96
N GLU A 105 0.54 3.56 8.28
CA GLU A 105 -0.81 3.82 8.78
C GLU A 105 -1.77 2.82 8.17
N ILE A 106 -2.49 2.10 9.02
CA ILE A 106 -3.51 1.14 8.65
C ILE A 106 -4.86 1.83 8.72
N TYR A 107 -5.48 2.03 7.55
CA TYR A 107 -6.79 2.66 7.42
C TYR A 107 -7.86 1.61 7.23
N VAL A 108 -9.00 1.85 7.85
CA VAL A 108 -10.24 1.11 7.60
C VAL A 108 -11.19 2.00 6.81
N TYR A 109 -11.74 1.45 5.73
CA TYR A 109 -12.73 2.11 4.89
C TYR A 109 -14.05 1.35 4.91
N GLU A 110 -15.05 1.94 5.54
CA GLU A 110 -16.41 1.46 5.62
C GLU A 110 -17.22 1.95 4.41
N GLU A 111 -17.31 1.09 3.39
CA GLU A 111 -17.94 1.46 2.11
C GLU A 111 -19.41 1.89 2.26
N ALA A 112 -20.15 1.31 3.22
CA ALA A 112 -21.56 1.58 3.43
C ALA A 112 -21.83 2.98 3.99
N GLU A 113 -20.94 3.47 4.84
CA GLU A 113 -21.05 4.75 5.54
C GLU A 113 -20.20 5.85 4.90
N ASP A 114 -19.36 5.48 3.92
CA ASP A 114 -18.42 6.36 3.23
C ASP A 114 -17.42 6.97 4.23
N ASN A 115 -16.98 6.15 5.20
CA ASN A 115 -16.12 6.54 6.30
C ASN A 115 -14.72 5.95 6.14
N LEU A 116 -13.69 6.78 6.32
CA LEU A 116 -12.28 6.38 6.27
C LEU A 116 -11.59 6.90 7.52
N TYR A 117 -10.98 6.01 8.29
CA TYR A 117 -10.26 6.38 9.52
C TYR A 117 -8.96 5.57 9.67
N VAL A 118 -8.05 6.09 10.47
CA VAL A 118 -6.83 5.36 10.88
C VAL A 118 -7.19 4.44 12.03
N HIS A 119 -6.92 3.15 11.86
CA HIS A 119 -7.14 2.15 12.89
C HIS A 119 -5.94 2.07 13.84
N HIS A 120 -4.74 1.95 13.28
CA HIS A 120 -3.48 1.96 14.05
C HIS A 120 -2.31 2.30 13.12
N ASP A 121 -1.14 2.49 13.71
CA ASP A 121 0.10 2.72 12.98
C ASP A 121 1.24 1.84 13.49
N ILE A 122 2.21 1.61 12.63
CA ILE A 122 3.41 0.82 12.91
C ILE A 122 4.63 1.67 12.55
N MET A 123 5.52 1.89 13.52
CA MET A 123 6.72 2.69 13.32
C MET A 123 7.76 1.97 12.47
N LEU A 124 8.33 2.66 11.49
CA LEU A 124 9.35 2.12 10.60
C LEU A 124 10.73 2.67 10.94
N SER A 125 11.75 1.83 10.72
CA SER A 125 13.15 2.17 10.98
C SER A 125 13.71 3.23 10.03
N SER A 126 13.15 3.38 8.82
CA SER A 126 13.64 4.28 7.77
C SER A 126 12.53 4.65 6.79
N PHE A 127 12.83 5.59 5.88
CA PHE A 127 11.90 6.08 4.87
C PHE A 127 11.40 4.95 3.95
N PRO A 128 10.07 4.68 3.88
CA PRO A 128 9.51 3.62 3.06
C PRO A 128 9.40 4.04 1.59
N LEU A 129 9.74 3.11 0.69
CA LEU A 129 9.72 3.29 -0.76
C LEU A 129 8.59 2.52 -1.44
N CYS A 130 8.32 1.30 -0.98
CA CYS A 130 7.32 0.41 -1.58
C CYS A 130 6.69 -0.49 -0.53
N LEU A 131 5.48 -0.96 -0.86
CA LEU A 131 4.70 -1.92 -0.07
C LEU A 131 4.26 -3.08 -0.96
N GLU A 132 4.26 -4.28 -0.40
CA GLU A 132 3.72 -5.48 -1.05
C GLU A 132 3.04 -6.38 -0.02
N LEU A 133 1.83 -6.87 -0.35
CA LEU A 133 1.10 -7.80 0.49
C LEU A 133 1.64 -9.22 0.32
N LEU A 134 1.82 -9.92 1.43
CA LEU A 134 2.23 -11.31 1.48
C LEU A 134 1.09 -12.12 2.13
N ASP A 135 0.49 -13.03 1.36
CA ASP A 135 -0.70 -13.79 1.77
C ASP A 135 -0.38 -15.20 2.32
N PHE A 136 0.88 -15.45 2.69
CA PHE A 136 1.31 -16.76 3.23
C PHE A 136 1.73 -16.65 4.70
N GLN A 137 1.68 -17.76 5.42
CA GLN A 137 2.05 -17.84 6.83
C GLN A 137 3.57 -18.00 6.99
N LEU A 138 4.22 -17.00 7.60
CA LEU A 138 5.61 -17.09 8.06
C LEU A 138 5.69 -18.00 9.31
N ASN A 139 6.77 -18.77 9.47
CA ASN A 139 7.05 -19.58 10.67
C ASN A 139 6.02 -20.68 10.99
N ARG A 140 5.65 -21.48 10.00
CA ARG A 140 4.81 -22.65 10.24
C ARG A 140 5.54 -23.64 11.13
N GLU A 141 5.11 -23.80 12.38
CA GLU A 141 5.52 -24.93 13.20
C GLU A 141 5.00 -26.22 12.56
N GLU A 142 5.90 -27.17 12.26
CA GLU A 142 5.53 -28.48 11.70
C GLU A 142 4.63 -29.22 12.73
N GLY A 143 3.33 -29.21 12.48
CA GLY A 143 2.36 -29.98 13.28
C GLY A 143 1.03 -29.29 13.58
N THR A 144 0.86 -28.02 13.36
CA THR A 144 -0.43 -27.35 13.53
C THR A 144 -1.24 -27.41 12.23
N ASN A 145 -2.23 -28.32 12.20
CA ASN A 145 -3.26 -28.41 11.17
C ASN A 145 -4.41 -27.42 11.45
N ASP A 146 -4.10 -26.18 11.78
CA ASP A 146 -5.10 -25.13 11.73
C ASP A 146 -5.31 -24.77 10.27
N GLY A 147 -6.51 -25.04 9.74
CA GLY A 147 -6.85 -24.92 8.32
C GLY A 147 -6.81 -23.50 7.75
N ASN A 148 -6.14 -22.56 8.38
CA ASN A 148 -5.91 -21.22 7.91
C ASN A 148 -4.49 -21.14 7.32
N GLU A 149 -4.37 -21.35 6.01
CA GLU A 149 -3.09 -21.32 5.28
C GLU A 149 -2.66 -19.88 4.91
N LYS A 150 -3.44 -18.86 5.25
CA LYS A 150 -3.21 -17.46 4.87
C LYS A 150 -2.66 -16.67 6.05
N GLY A 151 -1.62 -15.92 5.80
CA GLY A 151 -1.09 -14.88 6.69
C GLY A 151 -1.46 -13.50 6.15
N ASN A 152 -1.30 -12.47 6.96
CA ASN A 152 -1.57 -11.09 6.62
C ASN A 152 -0.34 -10.24 6.91
N TYR A 153 0.68 -10.40 6.05
CA TYR A 153 1.94 -9.70 6.20
C TYR A 153 2.12 -8.64 5.12
N VAL A 154 2.83 -7.58 5.46
CA VAL A 154 3.28 -6.56 4.51
C VAL A 154 4.81 -6.53 4.45
N ALA A 155 5.35 -6.62 3.24
CA ALA A 155 6.76 -6.36 2.98
C ALA A 155 6.96 -4.88 2.67
N VAL A 156 7.88 -4.25 3.39
CA VAL A 156 8.20 -2.82 3.27
C VAL A 156 9.65 -2.67 2.80
N GLY A 157 9.83 -2.13 1.61
CA GLY A 157 11.14 -1.69 1.14
C GLY A 157 11.41 -0.27 1.61
N THR A 158 12.53 -0.07 2.31
CA THR A 158 12.94 1.23 2.84
C THR A 158 14.26 1.72 2.22
N PHE A 159 14.79 2.87 2.68
CA PHE A 159 16.15 3.30 2.33
C PHE A 159 17.23 2.39 2.95
N ASN A 160 16.90 1.62 3.97
CA ASN A 160 17.77 0.59 4.48
C ASN A 160 17.92 -0.53 3.45
N PRO A 161 19.05 -1.25 3.43
CA PRO A 161 19.25 -2.35 2.48
C PRO A 161 18.43 -3.61 2.79
N GLU A 162 17.55 -3.55 3.77
CA GLU A 162 16.72 -4.66 4.24
C GLU A 162 15.26 -4.38 3.93
N ILE A 163 14.51 -5.42 3.53
CA ILE A 163 13.06 -5.38 3.47
C ILE A 163 12.55 -5.82 4.83
N GLU A 164 11.69 -5.03 5.41
CA GLU A 164 11.02 -5.32 6.66
C GLU A 164 9.71 -6.06 6.36
N ILE A 165 9.42 -7.12 7.11
CA ILE A 165 8.16 -7.86 7.01
C ILE A 165 7.40 -7.65 8.32
N TRP A 166 6.22 -7.07 8.23
CA TRP A 166 5.36 -6.73 9.34
C TRP A 166 4.06 -7.53 9.29
N ASP A 167 3.57 -7.95 10.45
CA ASP A 167 2.28 -8.59 10.60
C ASP A 167 1.22 -7.52 10.83
N LEU A 168 0.20 -7.47 9.97
CA LEU A 168 -0.89 -6.49 10.04
C LEU A 168 -1.96 -6.87 11.08
N ASP A 169 -1.92 -8.07 11.61
CA ASP A 169 -2.84 -8.55 12.65
C ASP A 169 -2.33 -8.29 14.08
N ILE A 170 -1.18 -7.57 14.21
CA ILE A 170 -0.58 -7.20 15.49
C ILE A 170 -0.53 -5.68 15.59
N ILE A 171 -1.19 -5.12 16.62
CA ILE A 171 -1.19 -3.69 16.96
C ILE A 171 -0.01 -3.40 17.88
N ASP A 172 0.54 -2.18 17.79
CA ASP A 172 1.66 -1.69 18.61
C ASP A 172 2.94 -2.54 18.49
N SER A 173 3.12 -3.21 17.35
CA SER A 173 4.32 -4.00 17.09
C SER A 173 5.57 -3.12 17.02
N ILE A 174 6.53 -3.43 17.89
CA ILE A 174 7.82 -2.75 17.96
C ILE A 174 8.89 -3.55 17.19
N GLU A 175 8.67 -4.83 17.00
CA GLU A 175 9.63 -5.72 16.35
C GLU A 175 9.23 -6.07 14.92
N ILE A 176 10.22 -5.97 14.03
CA ILE A 176 10.13 -6.49 12.67
C ILE A 176 10.09 -8.00 12.73
N GLN A 177 9.04 -8.63 12.19
CA GLN A 177 8.90 -10.09 12.20
C GLN A 177 10.04 -10.80 11.48
N ASN A 178 10.50 -10.24 10.36
CA ASN A 178 11.65 -10.75 9.62
C ASN A 178 12.27 -9.66 8.73
N THR A 179 13.56 -9.77 8.41
CA THR A 179 14.26 -8.89 7.51
C THR A 179 14.88 -9.61 6.32
N ILE A 180 14.76 -9.01 5.13
CA ILE A 180 15.39 -9.49 3.90
C ILE A 180 16.15 -8.31 3.27
N PRO A 181 17.44 -8.43 2.89
CA PRO A 181 18.21 -7.29 2.39
C PRO A 181 17.75 -6.82 1.00
N MET A 182 16.97 -5.69 0.86
CA MET A 182 16.69 -4.98 -0.43
C MET A 182 15.67 -3.82 -0.49
N GLN A 183 15.42 -3.20 -1.67
CA GLN A 183 14.76 -1.90 -1.88
C GLN A 183 13.36 -1.90 -2.52
N SER A 184 12.91 -2.92 -3.24
CA SER A 184 11.58 -3.01 -3.83
C SER A 184 11.22 -4.47 -4.04
N CYS A 185 10.00 -4.86 -3.75
CA CYS A 185 9.54 -6.24 -3.85
C CYS A 185 8.25 -6.35 -4.65
N HIS A 186 8.04 -7.52 -5.25
CA HIS A 186 6.79 -7.93 -5.86
C HIS A 186 6.60 -9.43 -5.64
N TYR A 187 5.49 -9.80 -5.00
CA TYR A 187 5.17 -11.17 -4.62
C TYR A 187 4.36 -11.91 -5.70
N HIS A 188 4.57 -13.19 -5.82
CA HIS A 188 3.86 -14.02 -6.80
C HIS A 188 3.40 -15.37 -6.23
N GLY A 189 2.62 -15.40 -5.17
CA GLY A 189 1.84 -16.57 -4.70
C GLY A 189 2.54 -17.92 -4.53
N ILE A 190 3.87 -18.03 -4.64
CA ILE A 190 4.66 -19.27 -4.56
C ILE A 190 5.85 -19.07 -3.62
N ASN A 191 5.65 -18.45 -2.47
CA ASN A 191 6.70 -18.18 -1.48
C ASN A 191 7.98 -17.51 -2.04
N ILE A 192 7.92 -16.93 -3.25
CA ILE A 192 9.03 -16.25 -3.90
C ILE A 192 8.67 -14.80 -4.15
N THR A 193 9.48 -13.90 -3.62
CA THR A 193 9.42 -12.48 -3.93
C THR A 193 10.59 -12.04 -4.80
N ALA A 194 10.33 -11.09 -5.68
CA ALA A 194 11.37 -10.44 -6.46
C ALA A 194 11.62 -9.04 -5.92
N SER A 195 12.86 -8.61 -5.92
CA SER A 195 13.23 -7.29 -5.47
C SER A 195 14.19 -6.62 -6.43
N SER A 196 14.05 -5.32 -6.61
CA SER A 196 14.95 -4.47 -7.38
C SER A 196 15.80 -3.60 -6.46
N SER A 197 16.99 -3.22 -6.88
CA SER A 197 17.95 -2.52 -6.04
C SER A 197 18.69 -1.40 -6.78
N ALA A 198 19.14 -0.41 -6.00
CA ALA A 198 20.02 0.65 -6.47
C ALA A 198 21.43 0.12 -6.84
N ASP A 199 21.78 -1.10 -6.46
CA ASP A 199 23.03 -1.77 -6.86
C ASP A 199 22.99 -2.36 -8.28
N SER A 200 21.93 -2.06 -9.05
CA SER A 200 21.64 -2.55 -10.39
C SER A 200 21.31 -4.05 -10.48
N THR A 201 20.99 -4.68 -9.35
CA THR A 201 20.59 -6.10 -9.31
C THR A 201 19.10 -6.26 -9.10
N VAL A 202 18.58 -7.40 -9.57
CA VAL A 202 17.27 -7.94 -9.24
C VAL A 202 17.50 -9.27 -8.55
N LYS A 203 16.91 -9.50 -7.40
CA LYS A 203 17.09 -10.74 -6.64
C LYS A 203 15.76 -11.43 -6.40
N LEU A 204 15.80 -12.76 -6.34
CA LEU A 204 14.69 -13.59 -5.93
C LEU A 204 14.96 -14.16 -4.55
N TRP A 205 13.92 -14.11 -3.72
CA TRP A 205 13.97 -14.55 -2.34
C TRP A 205 12.93 -15.63 -2.10
N ASP A 206 13.34 -16.68 -1.46
CA ASP A 206 12.43 -17.66 -0.90
C ASP A 206 12.01 -17.17 0.49
N LEU A 207 10.73 -16.87 0.64
CA LEU A 207 10.16 -16.32 1.86
C LEU A 207 10.05 -17.35 3.00
N GLN A 208 10.06 -18.64 2.67
CA GLN A 208 10.05 -19.70 3.68
C GLN A 208 11.42 -19.86 4.36
N SER A 209 12.49 -19.79 3.56
CA SER A 209 13.87 -19.91 4.07
C SER A 209 14.52 -18.56 4.34
N LEU A 210 13.90 -17.45 3.94
CA LEU A 210 14.41 -16.07 3.97
C LEU A 210 15.77 -15.91 3.27
N LYS A 211 16.03 -16.73 2.24
CA LYS A 211 17.30 -16.74 1.51
C LYS A 211 17.15 -16.27 0.09
N CYS A 212 18.18 -15.58 -0.39
CA CYS A 212 18.32 -15.25 -1.81
C CYS A 212 18.53 -16.51 -2.62
N VAL A 213 17.61 -16.80 -3.52
CA VAL A 213 17.67 -17.95 -4.44
C VAL A 213 18.49 -17.60 -5.67
N ASN A 214 18.24 -16.42 -6.27
CA ASN A 214 18.92 -15.97 -7.49
C ASN A 214 19.20 -14.47 -7.42
N SER A 215 20.26 -14.04 -8.13
CA SER A 215 20.58 -12.62 -8.30
C SER A 215 20.92 -12.36 -9.76
N PHE A 216 20.22 -11.40 -10.37
CA PHE A 216 20.35 -11.04 -11.78
C PHE A 216 20.95 -9.64 -11.93
N LYS A 217 21.90 -9.47 -12.83
CA LYS A 217 22.54 -8.19 -13.14
C LYS A 217 22.39 -7.86 -14.63
N HIS A 218 21.17 -7.57 -15.04
CA HIS A 218 20.83 -7.27 -16.44
C HIS A 218 20.91 -5.78 -16.77
N HIS A 219 20.85 -4.93 -15.76
CA HIS A 219 20.88 -3.48 -15.89
C HIS A 219 22.26 -2.88 -15.55
N LYS A 220 22.50 -1.67 -16.04
CA LYS A 220 23.75 -0.92 -15.84
C LYS A 220 23.64 0.17 -14.78
N ASP A 221 22.43 0.51 -14.37
CA ASP A 221 22.10 1.52 -13.36
C ASP A 221 21.02 0.98 -12.43
N LYS A 222 20.60 1.78 -11.44
CA LYS A 222 19.58 1.45 -10.46
C LYS A 222 18.34 0.86 -11.11
N VAL A 223 17.84 -0.24 -10.55
CA VAL A 223 16.58 -0.84 -10.98
C VAL A 223 15.47 -0.24 -10.16
N GLN A 224 14.61 0.56 -10.80
CA GLN A 224 13.55 1.32 -10.17
C GLN A 224 12.39 0.44 -9.71
N GLN A 225 11.99 -0.52 -10.56
CA GLN A 225 10.85 -1.39 -10.28
C GLN A 225 11.04 -2.77 -10.90
N VAL A 226 10.46 -3.77 -10.25
CA VAL A 226 10.32 -5.14 -10.75
C VAL A 226 8.84 -5.55 -10.63
N GLU A 227 8.35 -6.33 -11.58
CA GLU A 227 6.97 -6.83 -11.57
C GLU A 227 6.87 -8.21 -12.22
N TRP A 228 6.18 -9.14 -11.56
CA TRP A 228 5.87 -10.45 -12.10
C TRP A 228 4.73 -10.37 -13.13
N ASN A 229 4.80 -11.19 -14.17
CA ASN A 229 3.66 -11.37 -15.04
C ASN A 229 2.63 -12.30 -14.36
N PHE A 230 1.40 -11.83 -14.26
CA PHE A 230 0.34 -12.55 -13.55
C PHE A 230 -0.14 -13.83 -14.29
N MET A 231 0.05 -13.94 -15.61
CA MET A 231 -0.30 -15.14 -16.41
C MET A 231 0.90 -16.05 -16.66
N GLU A 232 2.11 -15.50 -16.71
CA GLU A 232 3.35 -16.22 -16.90
C GLU A 232 4.20 -16.12 -15.63
N PRO A 233 3.98 -16.99 -14.64
CA PRO A 233 4.50 -16.83 -13.27
C PRO A 233 6.02 -16.83 -13.14
N ASN A 234 6.76 -17.17 -14.20
CA ASN A 234 8.21 -17.12 -14.18
C ASN A 234 8.79 -15.91 -14.95
N THR A 235 7.94 -15.09 -15.55
CA THR A 235 8.34 -13.92 -16.33
C THR A 235 8.38 -12.67 -15.46
N LEU A 236 9.54 -12.03 -15.41
CA LEU A 236 9.80 -10.77 -14.72
C LEU A 236 9.93 -9.63 -15.72
N LEU A 237 9.37 -8.48 -15.36
CA LEU A 237 9.58 -7.19 -16.01
C LEU A 237 10.35 -6.29 -15.06
N THR A 238 11.37 -5.60 -15.55
CA THR A 238 12.22 -4.71 -14.75
C THR A 238 12.47 -3.40 -15.47
N ALA A 239 12.47 -2.29 -14.74
CA ALA A 239 12.75 -0.97 -15.27
C ALA A 239 13.94 -0.33 -14.55
N SER A 240 14.83 0.32 -15.29
CA SER A 240 16.06 0.89 -14.75
C SER A 240 16.35 2.30 -15.26
N PHE A 241 17.09 3.07 -14.47
CA PHE A 241 17.63 4.38 -14.84
C PHE A 241 18.69 4.31 -15.93
N ASP A 242 19.10 3.10 -16.36
CA ASP A 242 19.85 2.94 -17.61
C ASP A 242 18.96 3.19 -18.85
N LYS A 243 17.71 3.63 -18.67
CA LYS A 243 16.71 3.99 -19.70
C LYS A 243 16.21 2.79 -20.48
N THR A 244 16.28 1.61 -19.88
CA THR A 244 15.78 0.38 -20.48
C THR A 244 14.77 -0.31 -19.57
N VAL A 245 13.87 -1.03 -20.21
CA VAL A 245 13.03 -2.04 -19.57
C VAL A 245 13.48 -3.39 -20.08
N ALA A 246 13.58 -4.38 -19.20
CA ALA A 246 13.97 -5.74 -19.53
C ALA A 246 12.89 -6.72 -19.10
N ALA A 247 12.65 -7.75 -19.91
CA ALA A 247 11.82 -8.89 -19.55
C ALA A 247 12.60 -10.20 -19.74
N PHE A 248 12.49 -11.10 -18.77
CA PHE A 248 13.17 -12.38 -18.79
C PHE A 248 12.43 -13.45 -17.98
N ASP A 249 12.65 -14.70 -18.31
CA ASP A 249 12.19 -15.85 -17.52
C ASP A 249 13.20 -16.15 -16.41
N SER A 250 12.75 -16.21 -15.16
CA SER A 250 13.59 -16.46 -13.97
C SER A 250 14.35 -17.81 -14.01
N ARG A 251 13.88 -18.76 -14.81
CA ARG A 251 14.49 -20.10 -15.00
C ARG A 251 15.60 -20.08 -16.07
N THR A 252 15.49 -19.14 -17.04
CA THR A 252 16.43 -18.99 -18.16
C THR A 252 16.90 -17.54 -18.27
N PRO A 253 17.64 -17.05 -17.27
CA PRO A 253 17.95 -15.63 -17.12
C PRO A 253 18.85 -15.05 -18.21
N ASP A 254 19.53 -15.89 -18.97
CA ASP A 254 20.43 -15.45 -20.06
C ASP A 254 19.64 -14.93 -21.28
N ASN A 255 18.35 -15.28 -21.40
CA ASN A 255 17.50 -14.83 -22.49
C ASN A 255 16.69 -13.60 -22.09
N VAL A 256 17.27 -12.42 -22.24
CA VAL A 256 16.68 -11.14 -21.84
C VAL A 256 16.23 -10.36 -23.06
N ALA A 257 14.97 -9.93 -23.05
CA ALA A 257 14.43 -8.99 -24.01
C ALA A 257 14.53 -7.56 -23.47
N TYR A 258 14.98 -6.61 -24.29
CA TYR A 258 15.17 -5.22 -23.88
C TYR A 258 14.36 -4.25 -24.74
N TRP A 259 13.85 -3.19 -24.12
CA TRP A 259 13.22 -2.04 -24.77
C TRP A 259 13.92 -0.76 -24.31
N ASN A 260 14.35 0.06 -25.26
CA ASN A 260 14.94 1.37 -24.96
C ASN A 260 13.82 2.40 -24.84
N ILE A 261 13.70 3.02 -23.67
CA ILE A 261 12.68 4.03 -23.35
C ILE A 261 13.17 5.44 -23.69
N GLY A 262 14.51 5.66 -23.64
CA GLY A 262 15.14 6.94 -23.96
C GLY A 262 15.11 7.98 -22.83
N THR A 263 14.38 7.73 -21.76
CA THR A 263 14.24 8.57 -20.57
C THR A 263 14.09 7.68 -19.33
N ASP A 264 14.15 8.23 -18.14
CA ASP A 264 14.06 7.46 -16.91
C ASP A 264 12.61 6.95 -16.71
N PRO A 265 12.45 5.62 -16.53
CA PRO A 265 11.16 5.05 -16.21
C PRO A 265 10.82 5.30 -14.73
N GLU A 266 9.55 5.63 -14.46
CA GLU A 266 9.04 5.85 -13.10
C GLU A 266 8.25 4.63 -12.59
N CYS A 267 7.34 4.09 -13.41
CA CYS A 267 6.51 2.95 -13.05
C CYS A 267 6.29 2.04 -14.25
N ILE A 268 6.20 0.73 -13.99
CA ILE A 268 5.85 -0.29 -15.00
C ILE A 268 4.62 -1.05 -14.52
N ARG A 269 3.78 -1.50 -15.47
CA ARG A 269 2.62 -2.36 -15.21
C ARG A 269 2.34 -3.29 -16.36
N TRP A 270 2.04 -4.56 -16.05
CA TRP A 270 1.44 -5.48 -17.02
C TRP A 270 -0.02 -5.13 -17.28
N ASP A 271 -0.51 -5.42 -18.49
CA ASP A 271 -1.93 -5.31 -18.81
C ASP A 271 -2.69 -6.53 -18.29
N PRO A 272 -3.58 -6.39 -17.30
CA PRO A 272 -4.31 -7.53 -16.74
C PRO A 272 -5.27 -8.20 -17.74
N SER A 273 -5.65 -7.50 -18.81
CA SER A 273 -6.52 -8.03 -19.85
C SER A 273 -5.74 -8.68 -21.00
N THR A 274 -4.50 -8.27 -21.19
CA THR A 274 -3.65 -8.73 -22.31
C THR A 274 -2.22 -8.95 -21.80
N PRO A 275 -1.89 -10.15 -21.31
CA PRO A 275 -0.66 -10.42 -20.57
C PRO A 275 0.64 -10.22 -21.37
N GLN A 276 0.54 -10.05 -22.70
CA GLN A 276 1.68 -9.73 -23.55
C GLN A 276 2.00 -8.22 -23.60
N TYR A 277 1.09 -7.37 -23.11
CA TYR A 277 1.29 -5.92 -23.12
C TYR A 277 1.76 -5.43 -21.76
N PHE A 278 2.65 -4.46 -21.79
CA PHE A 278 3.06 -3.73 -20.61
C PHE A 278 3.15 -2.23 -20.89
N TYR A 279 3.05 -1.47 -19.84
CA TYR A 279 3.08 -0.02 -19.87
C TYR A 279 4.24 0.49 -19.03
N VAL A 280 4.81 1.59 -19.48
CA VAL A 280 5.93 2.26 -18.81
C VAL A 280 5.57 3.74 -18.69
N SER A 281 5.56 4.26 -17.48
CA SER A 281 5.50 5.69 -17.25
C SER A 281 6.88 6.29 -17.10
N THR A 282 7.03 7.57 -17.40
CA THR A 282 8.34 8.23 -17.48
C THR A 282 8.36 9.55 -16.72
N GLU A 283 9.58 10.01 -16.38
CA GLU A 283 9.83 11.32 -15.77
C GLU A 283 9.38 12.50 -16.66
N THR A 284 9.28 12.28 -17.98
CA THR A 284 8.88 13.31 -18.95
C THR A 284 7.38 13.41 -19.18
N GLY A 285 6.57 12.69 -18.39
CA GLY A 285 5.10 12.78 -18.49
C GLY A 285 4.48 11.86 -19.53
N LEU A 286 5.27 10.94 -20.11
CA LEU A 286 4.81 9.99 -21.12
C LEU A 286 4.37 8.67 -20.49
N VAL A 287 3.41 8.00 -21.13
CA VAL A 287 3.12 6.59 -20.93
C VAL A 287 3.30 5.86 -22.26
N LEU A 288 4.13 4.84 -22.25
CA LEU A 288 4.49 4.02 -23.41
C LEU A 288 3.88 2.64 -23.26
N ASN A 289 3.30 2.09 -24.32
CA ASN A 289 2.80 0.73 -24.37
C ASN A 289 3.65 -0.12 -25.29
N PHE A 290 4.04 -1.31 -24.84
CA PHE A 290 4.85 -2.28 -25.60
C PHE A 290 4.21 -3.66 -25.62
N ASP A 291 4.61 -4.45 -26.62
CA ASP A 291 4.31 -5.88 -26.74
C ASP A 291 5.59 -6.67 -26.41
N MET A 292 5.54 -7.53 -25.38
CA MET A 292 6.70 -8.31 -24.94
C MET A 292 7.23 -9.27 -26.01
N ARG A 293 6.39 -9.65 -26.99
CA ARG A 293 6.80 -10.53 -28.10
C ARG A 293 7.72 -9.82 -29.10
N ASN A 294 7.73 -8.49 -29.09
CA ASN A 294 8.51 -7.66 -29.98
C ASN A 294 9.59 -6.93 -29.17
N SER A 295 10.79 -7.51 -29.08
CA SER A 295 11.91 -6.91 -28.36
C SER A 295 12.89 -6.20 -29.28
N GLY A 296 13.77 -5.38 -28.72
CA GLY A 296 14.82 -4.66 -29.43
C GLY A 296 14.48 -3.18 -29.68
N GLN A 297 14.93 -2.63 -30.82
CA GLN A 297 14.65 -1.23 -31.19
C GLN A 297 13.27 -1.07 -31.84
N VAL A 298 12.23 -1.51 -31.15
CA VAL A 298 10.84 -1.44 -31.62
C VAL A 298 10.17 -0.21 -31.01
N ALA A 299 9.47 0.54 -31.86
CA ALA A 299 8.65 1.66 -31.39
C ALA A 299 7.49 1.14 -30.50
N PRO A 300 7.08 1.89 -29.49
CA PRO A 300 5.92 1.54 -28.68
C PRO A 300 4.67 1.42 -29.57
N ILE A 301 3.72 0.58 -29.17
CA ILE A 301 2.41 0.44 -29.81
C ILE A 301 1.71 1.81 -29.86
N PHE A 302 1.78 2.53 -28.75
CA PHE A 302 1.42 3.93 -28.67
C PHE A 302 2.26 4.69 -27.66
N THR A 303 2.35 6.00 -27.83
CA THR A 303 2.90 6.95 -26.87
C THR A 303 1.79 7.90 -26.45
N LEU A 304 1.51 7.94 -25.15
CA LEU A 304 0.53 8.85 -24.57
C LEU A 304 1.25 9.98 -23.83
N HIS A 305 1.02 11.22 -24.24
CA HIS A 305 1.41 12.40 -23.48
C HIS A 305 0.39 12.60 -22.34
N ALA A 306 0.65 11.96 -21.22
CA ALA A 306 -0.31 11.91 -20.11
C ALA A 306 -0.28 13.18 -19.28
N HIS A 307 0.90 13.68 -18.93
CA HIS A 307 1.09 14.81 -18.03
C HIS A 307 2.24 15.72 -18.48
N ASP A 308 2.28 16.93 -17.89
CA ASP A 308 3.36 17.90 -18.16
C ASP A 308 4.58 17.70 -17.24
N SER A 309 4.47 16.78 -16.26
CA SER A 309 5.52 16.40 -15.31
C SER A 309 5.58 14.89 -15.18
N ALA A 310 6.53 14.39 -14.38
CA ALA A 310 6.73 12.95 -14.16
C ALA A 310 5.42 12.24 -13.80
N VAL A 311 5.17 11.10 -14.45
CA VAL A 311 4.07 10.19 -14.11
C VAL A 311 4.57 9.19 -13.09
N SER A 312 4.46 9.56 -11.83
CA SER A 312 4.97 8.80 -10.68
C SER A 312 4.15 7.56 -10.34
N SER A 313 2.90 7.52 -10.78
CA SER A 313 2.02 6.38 -10.56
C SER A 313 1.24 6.00 -11.82
N LEU A 314 1.22 4.73 -12.10
CA LEU A 314 0.56 4.11 -13.24
C LEU A 314 -0.21 2.88 -12.75
N GLU A 315 -1.52 2.81 -12.99
CA GLU A 315 -2.32 1.67 -12.59
C GLU A 315 -3.34 1.32 -13.68
N ILE A 316 -3.52 0.01 -13.93
CA ILE A 316 -4.49 -0.49 -14.89
C ILE A 316 -5.54 -1.27 -14.10
N SER A 317 -6.81 -0.95 -14.32
CA SER A 317 -7.89 -1.64 -13.61
C SER A 317 -7.94 -3.13 -13.98
N PRO A 318 -7.87 -4.02 -12.99
CA PRO A 318 -8.04 -5.45 -13.24
C PRO A 318 -9.48 -5.81 -13.57
N SER A 319 -10.44 -4.99 -13.16
CA SER A 319 -11.87 -5.23 -13.26
C SER A 319 -12.55 -4.50 -14.42
N ILE A 320 -11.95 -3.42 -14.91
CA ILE A 320 -12.49 -2.59 -15.99
C ILE A 320 -11.54 -2.63 -17.18
N GLN A 321 -11.88 -3.40 -18.19
CA GLN A 321 -11.03 -3.57 -19.36
C GLN A 321 -10.72 -2.24 -20.06
N GLY A 322 -9.43 -1.94 -20.20
CA GLY A 322 -8.94 -0.76 -20.88
C GLY A 322 -9.06 0.54 -20.08
N CYS A 323 -9.24 0.45 -18.76
CA CYS A 323 -9.19 1.59 -17.86
C CYS A 323 -7.77 1.75 -17.30
N LEU A 324 -7.12 2.86 -17.65
CA LEU A 324 -5.80 3.23 -17.18
C LEU A 324 -5.93 4.49 -16.31
N VAL A 325 -5.24 4.50 -15.16
CA VAL A 325 -5.12 5.66 -14.29
C VAL A 325 -3.66 6.10 -14.22
N THR A 326 -3.43 7.39 -14.27
CA THR A 326 -2.12 7.99 -14.11
C THR A 326 -2.15 9.07 -13.03
N GLY A 327 -1.20 9.01 -12.11
CA GLY A 327 -0.94 10.03 -11.11
C GLY A 327 0.40 10.72 -11.39
N SER A 328 0.48 12.03 -11.20
CA SER A 328 1.66 12.79 -11.57
C SER A 328 2.08 13.80 -10.49
N THR A 329 3.35 14.18 -10.56
CA THR A 329 3.90 15.26 -9.77
C THR A 329 3.33 16.64 -10.14
N ASP A 330 2.55 16.75 -11.25
CA ASP A 330 1.73 17.92 -11.59
C ASP A 330 0.46 18.06 -10.73
N LYS A 331 0.25 17.15 -9.76
CA LYS A 331 -0.86 17.10 -8.80
C LYS A 331 -2.19 16.64 -9.41
N MET A 332 -2.16 16.13 -10.63
CA MET A 332 -3.35 15.66 -11.33
C MET A 332 -3.40 14.14 -11.31
N VAL A 333 -4.61 13.62 -11.21
CA VAL A 333 -4.95 12.22 -11.50
C VAL A 333 -5.82 12.21 -12.75
N LYS A 334 -5.47 11.37 -13.71
CA LYS A 334 -6.19 11.27 -14.98
C LYS A 334 -6.59 9.83 -15.25
N VAL A 335 -7.82 9.66 -15.74
CA VAL A 335 -8.36 8.36 -16.18
C VAL A 335 -8.44 8.36 -17.71
N TRP A 336 -7.94 7.28 -18.28
CA TRP A 336 -7.80 7.09 -19.71
C TRP A 336 -8.55 5.85 -20.18
N ASP A 337 -9.21 5.92 -21.30
CA ASP A 337 -9.67 4.75 -22.06
C ASP A 337 -8.61 4.41 -23.12
N ILE A 338 -7.98 3.25 -22.95
CA ILE A 338 -6.91 2.75 -23.83
C ILE A 338 -7.39 1.68 -24.82
N LYS A 339 -8.69 1.60 -25.04
CA LYS A 339 -9.28 0.64 -25.97
C LYS A 339 -8.68 0.74 -27.36
N ASN A 340 -8.39 -0.44 -27.96
CA ASN A 340 -7.83 -0.56 -29.30
C ASN A 340 -6.49 0.20 -29.47
N SER A 341 -5.69 0.31 -28.42
CA SER A 341 -4.40 1.02 -28.43
C SER A 341 -4.50 2.49 -28.88
N LYS A 342 -5.65 3.11 -28.63
CA LYS A 342 -5.92 4.54 -28.90
C LYS A 342 -6.35 5.24 -27.62
N PRO A 343 -5.38 5.73 -26.82
CA PRO A 343 -5.69 6.36 -25.55
C PRO A 343 -6.52 7.62 -25.73
N SER A 344 -7.57 7.76 -24.95
CA SER A 344 -8.40 8.97 -24.86
C SER A 344 -8.64 9.33 -23.40
N MET A 345 -8.50 10.61 -23.06
CA MET A 345 -8.75 11.09 -21.70
C MET A 345 -10.25 11.08 -21.42
N VAL A 346 -10.63 10.42 -20.33
CA VAL A 346 -12.03 10.36 -19.86
C VAL A 346 -12.28 11.43 -18.82
N VAL A 347 -11.39 11.57 -17.83
CA VAL A 347 -11.50 12.56 -16.76
C VAL A 347 -10.11 12.94 -16.25
N SER A 348 -9.98 14.19 -15.82
CA SER A 348 -8.80 14.71 -15.14
C SER A 348 -9.24 15.45 -13.88
N ARG A 349 -8.59 15.18 -12.73
CA ARG A 349 -8.97 15.76 -11.44
C ARG A 349 -7.75 16.13 -10.60
N ASN A 350 -7.84 17.24 -9.90
CA ASN A 350 -6.95 17.59 -8.81
C ASN A 350 -7.69 17.31 -7.49
N LEU A 351 -7.18 16.38 -6.71
CA LEU A 351 -7.77 15.96 -5.44
C LEU A 351 -7.15 16.69 -4.24
N GLU A 352 -6.29 17.67 -4.50
CA GLU A 352 -5.55 18.41 -3.49
C GLU A 352 -4.57 17.56 -2.63
N ALA A 353 -4.28 16.33 -3.05
CA ALA A 353 -3.31 15.45 -2.41
C ALA A 353 -1.84 15.89 -2.55
N GLY A 354 -1.60 17.00 -3.25
CA GLY A 354 -0.27 17.46 -3.62
C GLY A 354 0.29 16.68 -4.81
N LYS A 355 1.60 16.48 -4.88
CA LYS A 355 2.22 15.61 -5.88
C LYS A 355 1.74 14.18 -5.61
N ILE A 356 1.21 13.53 -6.62
CA ILE A 356 0.73 12.15 -6.47
C ILE A 356 1.93 11.20 -6.54
N PHE A 357 2.00 10.25 -5.62
CA PHE A 357 3.04 9.21 -5.61
C PHE A 357 2.48 7.81 -5.76
N SER A 358 1.26 7.56 -5.31
CA SER A 358 0.63 6.26 -5.42
C SER A 358 -0.85 6.37 -5.77
N THR A 359 -1.29 5.49 -6.67
CA THR A 359 -2.70 5.25 -7.01
C THR A 359 -2.91 3.75 -7.08
N LYS A 360 -3.97 3.23 -6.45
CA LYS A 360 -4.26 1.80 -6.40
C LYS A 360 -5.75 1.53 -6.52
N PHE A 361 -6.13 0.66 -7.45
CA PHE A 361 -7.51 0.15 -7.51
C PHE A 361 -7.81 -0.78 -6.35
N CYS A 362 -9.02 -0.66 -5.80
CA CYS A 362 -9.52 -1.60 -4.82
C CYS A 362 -9.75 -2.97 -5.48
N PRO A 363 -9.22 -4.07 -4.92
CA PRO A 363 -9.43 -5.41 -5.49
C PRO A 363 -10.88 -5.88 -5.39
N ASP A 364 -11.61 -5.43 -4.37
CA ASP A 364 -12.98 -5.86 -4.07
C ASP A 364 -14.05 -4.96 -4.73
N SER A 365 -13.68 -3.75 -5.13
CA SER A 365 -14.58 -2.79 -5.78
C SER A 365 -13.97 -2.22 -7.06
N PRO A 366 -14.57 -2.46 -8.23
CA PRO A 366 -13.97 -2.13 -9.52
C PRO A 366 -13.83 -0.62 -9.76
N PHE A 367 -14.59 0.21 -9.04
CA PHE A 367 -14.64 1.65 -9.24
C PHE A 367 -13.95 2.47 -8.15
N GLN A 368 -13.51 1.84 -7.08
CA GLN A 368 -12.83 2.55 -6.00
C GLN A 368 -11.32 2.64 -6.26
N LEU A 369 -10.78 3.84 -6.13
CA LEU A 369 -9.39 4.17 -6.32
C LEU A 369 -8.85 4.88 -5.09
N ALA A 370 -7.84 4.30 -4.43
CA ALA A 370 -7.08 4.99 -3.40
C ALA A 370 -5.96 5.82 -4.04
N ILE A 371 -5.76 7.02 -3.53
CA ILE A 371 -4.82 8.00 -4.06
C ILE A 371 -4.09 8.65 -2.89
N ALA A 372 -2.77 8.73 -2.99
CA ALA A 372 -1.98 9.44 -1.99
C ALA A 372 -0.79 10.19 -2.61
N GLY A 373 -0.28 11.15 -1.85
CA GLY A 373 0.79 12.00 -2.34
C GLY A 373 1.50 12.80 -1.25
N SER A 374 2.06 13.93 -1.65
CA SER A 374 2.98 14.73 -0.83
C SER A 374 2.35 15.39 0.39
N LYS A 375 1.03 15.48 0.47
CA LYS A 375 0.34 16.08 1.64
C LYS A 375 0.09 15.08 2.77
N GLY A 376 0.45 13.81 2.63
CA GLY A 376 0.30 12.81 3.69
C GLY A 376 -1.14 12.40 4.00
N LYS A 377 -2.08 12.58 3.04
CA LYS A 377 -3.49 12.20 3.18
C LYS A 377 -3.85 11.14 2.15
N VAL A 378 -4.68 10.18 2.55
CA VAL A 378 -5.30 9.19 1.67
C VAL A 378 -6.64 9.71 1.18
N PHE A 379 -6.90 9.57 -0.11
CA PHE A 379 -8.16 9.92 -0.75
C PHE A 379 -8.75 8.68 -1.41
N ILE A 380 -10.03 8.44 -1.18
CA ILE A 380 -10.80 7.44 -1.91
C ILE A 380 -11.64 8.15 -2.97
N TRP A 381 -11.47 7.73 -4.21
CA TRP A 381 -12.25 8.26 -5.32
C TRP A 381 -13.12 7.16 -5.92
N ASP A 382 -14.43 7.29 -5.77
CA ASP A 382 -15.40 6.45 -6.48
C ASP A 382 -15.57 6.95 -7.92
N LEU A 383 -14.99 6.19 -8.84
CA LEU A 383 -15.05 6.46 -10.27
C LEU A 383 -16.46 6.28 -10.85
N SER A 384 -17.32 5.49 -10.19
CA SER A 384 -18.69 5.22 -10.65
C SER A 384 -19.57 6.47 -10.58
N CYS A 385 -19.23 7.43 -9.72
CA CYS A 385 -19.96 8.70 -9.61
C CYS A 385 -19.79 9.59 -10.83
N ASN A 386 -18.73 9.39 -11.62
CA ASN A 386 -18.48 10.21 -12.83
C ASN A 386 -19.22 9.67 -14.05
N ALA A 387 -20.08 10.52 -14.66
CA ALA A 387 -20.86 10.15 -15.85
C ALA A 387 -19.99 9.83 -17.07
N GLY A 388 -18.85 10.51 -17.25
CA GLY A 388 -17.88 10.23 -18.30
C GLY A 388 -17.32 8.81 -18.20
N ILE A 389 -16.96 8.40 -17.00
CA ILE A 389 -16.41 7.05 -16.71
C ILE A 389 -17.49 6.00 -16.96
N ARG A 390 -18.69 6.17 -16.39
CA ARG A 390 -19.80 5.23 -16.63
C ARG A 390 -20.11 5.04 -18.13
N ASN A 391 -20.07 6.11 -18.90
CA ASN A 391 -20.35 6.05 -20.34
C ASN A 391 -19.22 5.38 -21.13
N SER A 392 -17.96 5.74 -20.83
CA SER A 392 -16.78 5.23 -21.54
C SER A 392 -16.56 3.72 -21.30
N PHE A 393 -16.80 3.26 -20.07
CA PHE A 393 -16.55 1.87 -19.67
C PHE A 393 -17.80 1.01 -19.57
N LYS A 394 -18.94 1.48 -20.10
CA LYS A 394 -20.19 0.73 -20.09
C LYS A 394 -20.03 -0.64 -20.76
N GLY A 395 -20.40 -1.70 -20.01
CA GLY A 395 -20.34 -3.09 -20.50
C GLY A 395 -18.92 -3.68 -20.56
N ARG A 396 -17.93 -3.05 -19.93
CA ARG A 396 -16.55 -3.54 -19.87
C ARG A 396 -16.09 -3.94 -18.45
N THR A 397 -17.01 -3.94 -17.49
CA THR A 397 -16.74 -4.36 -16.12
C THR A 397 -16.93 -5.86 -15.97
N SER A 398 -16.03 -6.52 -15.27
CA SER A 398 -16.11 -7.94 -14.94
C SER A 398 -17.15 -8.24 -13.85
N PHE A 399 -17.57 -7.21 -13.09
CA PHE A 399 -18.58 -7.29 -12.04
C PHE A 399 -19.91 -6.74 -12.54
N PRO A 400 -21.06 -7.39 -12.17
CA PRO A 400 -22.37 -6.83 -12.47
C PRO A 400 -22.52 -5.48 -11.73
N ILE A 401 -22.73 -4.42 -12.48
CA ILE A 401 -23.11 -3.12 -11.90
C ILE A 401 -24.45 -3.35 -11.20
N LYS A 402 -24.50 -3.22 -9.87
CA LYS A 402 -25.76 -3.17 -9.14
C LYS A 402 -26.54 -1.97 -9.70
N ASN A 403 -27.53 -2.22 -10.53
CA ASN A 403 -28.57 -1.24 -10.89
C ASN A 403 -29.49 -1.04 -9.68
N ASP A 404 -28.99 -0.49 -8.62
CA ASP A 404 -29.83 0.02 -7.56
C ASP A 404 -30.50 1.26 -8.12
N GLY A 405 -31.81 1.13 -8.38
CA GLY A 405 -32.68 2.17 -8.92
C GLY A 405 -32.87 3.37 -7.95
N ILE A 406 -31.81 3.85 -7.36
CA ILE A 406 -31.79 5.02 -6.51
C ILE A 406 -31.40 6.19 -7.40
N ASN A 407 -32.38 7.03 -7.68
CA ASN A 407 -32.19 8.38 -8.21
C ASN A 407 -31.48 9.22 -7.14
N ILE A 408 -30.17 9.07 -7.04
CA ILE A 408 -29.34 9.87 -6.15
C ILE A 408 -29.10 11.21 -6.83
N ASP A 409 -29.48 12.27 -6.16
CA ASP A 409 -29.31 13.66 -6.60
C ASP A 409 -27.81 13.93 -6.85
N VAL A 410 -27.44 13.97 -8.13
CA VAL A 410 -26.08 13.91 -8.69
C VAL A 410 -25.15 15.06 -8.22
N LYS A 411 -25.65 16.01 -7.43
CA LYS A 411 -24.89 17.22 -7.07
C LYS A 411 -23.96 17.10 -5.86
N LYS A 412 -23.97 15.98 -5.10
CA LYS A 412 -23.18 15.85 -3.86
C LYS A 412 -22.09 14.76 -3.82
N LYS A 413 -21.97 13.91 -4.84
CA LYS A 413 -21.08 12.74 -4.77
C LYS A 413 -19.84 12.77 -5.69
N ASP A 414 -19.49 13.89 -6.28
CA ASP A 414 -18.23 14.05 -7.03
C ASP A 414 -17.06 14.47 -6.12
N GLU A 415 -17.20 14.39 -4.80
CA GLU A 415 -16.15 14.74 -3.85
C GLU A 415 -15.39 13.50 -3.39
N ALA A 416 -14.06 13.56 -3.42
CA ALA A 416 -13.22 12.55 -2.82
C ALA A 416 -13.28 12.68 -1.29
N ILE A 417 -13.31 11.54 -0.59
CA ILE A 417 -13.29 11.50 0.86
C ILE A 417 -11.85 11.69 1.33
N TYR A 418 -11.66 12.46 2.36
CA TYR A 418 -10.36 12.64 2.99
C TYR A 418 -10.53 12.77 4.51
N ILE A 419 -9.56 12.33 5.25
CA ILE A 419 -9.47 12.58 6.69
C ILE A 419 -9.00 14.02 6.87
N SER A 420 -9.83 14.84 7.52
CA SER A 420 -9.37 16.11 8.07
C SER A 420 -8.69 15.82 9.42
N GLU A 421 -7.49 16.35 9.63
CA GLU A 421 -6.92 16.39 10.96
C GLU A 421 -7.96 16.99 11.92
N ILE A 422 -8.24 16.25 12.99
CA ILE A 422 -8.99 16.78 14.12
C ILE A 422 -7.99 17.62 14.89
N ASP A 423 -8.22 18.93 14.92
CA ASP A 423 -7.46 19.89 15.73
C ASP A 423 -7.54 19.55 17.22
#